data_d608020e3d05bb3624644dd9c797ebde
#
_entry.id   d608020e3d05bb3624644dd9c797ebde
#
_cell.length_a   1.000
_cell.length_b   1.000
_cell.length_c   1.000
_cell.angle_alpha   90.00
_cell.angle_beta   90.00
_cell.angle_gamma   90.00
#
_symmetry.space_group_name_H-M   'P 1'
#
loop_
_entity.id
_entity.type
_entity.pdbx_description
1 polymer ?
#
loop_
_entity_poly.entity_id
_entity_poly.type
_entity_poly.pdbx_seq_one_letter_code
_entity_poly.pdbx_strand_id
1 'polypeptide(L)'
;MTAAALPRVVDADTWQRQLEALRTREKAATRELDAIAAQRRRLPIVKMPDYTLEGEQGPIRLAGVFGGKSQLIVYNHMWFPGEQWQCPGCTGFTSQFTRLEFLDNYDARFVVVTQGPIEEALAYKRRTGNNMTWYSTANSPFGSDVGAPPGGGFAVNVFLRDGDTAYRTWHTNGRGTEQLSYTFPLIDLLPYGRQEEWQDSPEGWPQSPTYSRWASSEDIAALYRPDA
;
A
#
# COMPACT_ATOMS: atom_id res chain seq x y z
N MET A 1 -20.75 11.90 -24.11
CA MET A 1 -20.51 12.03 -22.67
C MET A 1 -21.34 13.21 -22.19
N THR A 2 -22.33 13.02 -21.34
CA THR A 2 -23.02 14.10 -20.62
C THR A 2 -21.98 14.83 -19.77
N ALA A 3 -21.94 16.15 -19.83
CA ALA A 3 -21.06 16.94 -18.97
C ALA A 3 -21.40 16.63 -17.50
N ALA A 4 -20.38 16.35 -16.69
CA ALA A 4 -20.56 16.16 -15.26
C ALA A 4 -21.15 17.44 -14.64
N ALA A 5 -22.05 17.31 -13.66
CA ALA A 5 -22.64 18.44 -12.97
C ALA A 5 -21.52 19.24 -12.26
N LEU A 6 -21.55 20.56 -12.38
CA LEU A 6 -20.61 21.42 -11.66
C LEU A 6 -21.04 21.63 -10.20
N PRO A 7 -20.09 21.70 -9.26
CA PRO A 7 -20.37 22.20 -7.93
C PRO A 7 -21.02 23.60 -7.97
N ARG A 8 -21.77 23.92 -6.90
CA ARG A 8 -22.40 25.24 -6.79
C ARG A 8 -21.37 26.36 -6.80
N VAL A 9 -21.52 27.32 -7.70
CA VAL A 9 -20.70 28.55 -7.74
C VAL A 9 -21.22 29.57 -6.71
N VAL A 10 -20.33 30.11 -5.90
CA VAL A 10 -20.61 31.14 -4.90
C VAL A 10 -19.55 32.23 -4.97
N ASP A 11 -19.76 33.36 -4.26
CA ASP A 11 -18.73 34.36 -4.06
C ASP A 11 -17.58 33.88 -3.18
N ALA A 12 -16.43 34.57 -3.24
CA ALA A 12 -15.21 34.19 -2.53
C ALA A 12 -15.39 34.14 -1.00
N ASP A 13 -16.14 35.09 -0.42
CA ASP A 13 -16.35 35.15 1.03
C ASP A 13 -17.21 34.00 1.52
N THR A 14 -18.23 33.65 0.75
CA THR A 14 -19.09 32.48 1.05
C THR A 14 -18.27 31.19 0.93
N TRP A 15 -17.44 31.03 -0.10
CA TRP A 15 -16.54 29.92 -0.27
C TRP A 15 -15.55 29.79 0.89
N GLN A 16 -14.92 30.91 1.28
CA GLN A 16 -13.94 30.93 2.38
C GLN A 16 -14.55 30.49 3.71
N ARG A 17 -15.77 30.97 4.04
CA ARG A 17 -16.47 30.55 5.27
C ARG A 17 -16.76 29.04 5.28
N GLN A 18 -17.20 28.47 4.16
CA GLN A 18 -17.48 27.05 4.06
C GLN A 18 -16.18 26.22 4.16
N LEU A 19 -15.10 26.66 3.52
CA LEU A 19 -13.79 26.03 3.62
C LEU A 19 -13.26 26.02 5.06
N GLU A 20 -13.41 27.10 5.81
CA GLU A 20 -12.99 27.17 7.22
C GLU A 20 -13.77 26.23 8.11
N ALA A 21 -15.07 26.06 7.87
CA ALA A 21 -15.88 25.08 8.56
C ALA A 21 -15.41 23.63 8.25
N LEU A 22 -15.10 23.32 6.99
CA LEU A 22 -14.53 22.03 6.59
C LEU A 22 -13.16 21.80 7.25
N ARG A 23 -12.26 22.78 7.21
CA ARG A 23 -10.93 22.71 7.84
C ARG A 23 -10.98 22.41 9.34
N THR A 24 -12.01 22.87 10.03
CA THR A 24 -12.21 22.56 11.45
C THR A 24 -12.44 21.06 11.64
N ARG A 25 -13.21 20.41 10.76
CA ARG A 25 -13.44 18.97 10.75
C ARG A 25 -12.17 18.19 10.37
N GLU A 26 -11.44 18.65 9.35
CA GLU A 26 -10.17 18.05 8.92
C GLU A 26 -9.14 18.04 10.05
N LYS A 27 -9.03 19.14 10.81
CA LYS A 27 -8.15 19.20 12.00
C LYS A 27 -8.60 18.23 13.10
N ALA A 28 -9.89 18.05 13.30
CA ALA A 28 -10.41 17.08 14.26
C ALA A 28 -10.08 15.65 13.81
N ALA A 29 -10.24 15.32 12.53
CA ALA A 29 -9.88 14.03 11.96
C ALA A 29 -8.37 13.74 12.09
N THR A 30 -7.50 14.73 11.88
CA THR A 30 -6.05 14.59 12.09
C THR A 30 -5.72 14.21 13.54
N ARG A 31 -6.36 14.88 14.53
CA ARG A 31 -6.16 14.53 15.95
C ARG A 31 -6.64 13.12 16.30
N GLU A 32 -7.75 12.69 15.68
CA GLU A 32 -8.24 11.32 15.83
C GLU A 32 -7.26 10.30 15.25
N LEU A 33 -6.67 10.57 14.08
CA LEU A 33 -5.61 9.73 13.50
C LEU A 33 -4.38 9.65 14.41
N ASP A 34 -3.99 10.75 15.07
CA ASP A 34 -2.91 10.77 16.05
C ASP A 34 -3.24 9.90 17.28
N ALA A 35 -4.49 9.96 17.76
CA ALA A 35 -4.98 9.14 18.87
C ALA A 35 -4.98 7.64 18.49
N ILE A 36 -5.44 7.29 17.29
CA ILE A 36 -5.39 5.93 16.75
C ILE A 36 -3.93 5.45 16.64
N ALA A 37 -3.03 6.28 16.15
CA ALA A 37 -1.61 5.94 16.08
C ALA A 37 -1.00 5.71 17.47
N ALA A 38 -1.43 6.49 18.48
CA ALA A 38 -1.02 6.27 19.87
C ALA A 38 -1.57 4.94 20.43
N GLN A 39 -2.79 4.55 20.09
CA GLN A 39 -3.36 3.25 20.47
C GLN A 39 -2.62 2.11 19.77
N ARG A 40 -2.30 2.24 18.47
CA ARG A 40 -1.53 1.25 17.71
C ARG A 40 -0.19 0.95 18.37
N ARG A 41 0.54 1.96 18.89
CA ARG A 41 1.80 1.77 19.63
C ARG A 41 1.65 1.02 20.97
N ARG A 42 0.42 0.84 21.45
CA ARG A 42 0.11 0.13 22.71
C ARG A 42 -0.52 -1.24 22.49
N LEU A 43 -0.68 -1.66 21.23
CA LEU A 43 -1.17 -3.00 20.94
C LEU A 43 -0.19 -4.05 21.50
N PRO A 44 -0.70 -5.16 22.02
CA PRO A 44 0.14 -6.32 22.30
C PRO A 44 0.72 -6.85 21.00
N ILE A 45 1.89 -7.47 21.10
CA ILE A 45 2.64 -8.01 19.96
C ILE A 45 2.60 -9.54 19.94
N VAL A 46 2.73 -10.14 18.76
CA VAL A 46 2.72 -11.60 18.58
C VAL A 46 4.10 -12.05 18.13
N LYS A 47 4.69 -12.99 18.88
CA LYS A 47 5.94 -13.64 18.49
C LYS A 47 5.73 -14.42 17.21
N MET A 48 6.60 -14.19 16.23
CA MET A 48 6.58 -14.91 14.95
C MET A 48 7.48 -16.15 15.03
N PRO A 49 7.09 -17.22 14.31
CA PRO A 49 8.01 -18.33 14.04
C PRO A 49 9.25 -17.84 13.30
N ASP A 50 10.29 -18.67 13.33
CA ASP A 50 11.52 -18.39 12.60
C ASP A 50 11.37 -18.83 11.13
N TYR A 51 10.75 -17.97 10.32
CA TYR A 51 10.58 -18.22 8.90
C TYR A 51 11.88 -18.02 8.13
N THR A 52 12.04 -18.82 7.08
CA THR A 52 13.04 -18.60 6.03
C THR A 52 12.32 -18.10 4.79
N LEU A 53 12.82 -17.01 4.21
CA LEU A 53 12.42 -16.43 2.96
C LEU A 53 13.56 -16.56 1.94
N GLU A 54 13.26 -16.42 0.64
CA GLU A 54 14.27 -16.38 -0.41
C GLU A 54 14.51 -14.94 -0.83
N GLY A 55 15.76 -14.50 -0.76
CA GLY A 55 16.22 -13.20 -1.25
C GLY A 55 17.11 -13.33 -2.48
N GLU A 56 17.55 -12.21 -3.03
CA GLU A 56 18.46 -12.16 -4.19
C GLU A 56 19.80 -12.90 -3.95
N GLN A 57 20.22 -12.97 -2.69
CA GLN A 57 21.47 -13.65 -2.29
C GLN A 57 21.24 -15.04 -1.70
N GLY A 58 20.02 -15.60 -1.84
CA GLY A 58 19.64 -16.89 -1.30
C GLY A 58 18.78 -16.81 -0.04
N PRO A 59 18.65 -17.94 0.68
CA PRO A 59 17.78 -18.03 1.84
C PRO A 59 18.17 -17.06 2.96
N ILE A 60 17.17 -16.46 3.60
CA ILE A 60 17.35 -15.52 4.71
C ILE A 60 16.29 -15.75 5.78
N ARG A 61 16.70 -15.78 7.05
CA ARG A 61 15.76 -15.83 8.17
C ARG A 61 14.99 -14.52 8.30
N LEU A 62 13.75 -14.57 8.80
CA LEU A 62 12.92 -13.37 9.00
C LEU A 62 13.65 -12.25 9.76
N ALA A 63 14.41 -12.59 10.82
CA ALA A 63 15.22 -11.61 11.53
C ALA A 63 16.27 -10.90 10.64
N GLY A 64 16.80 -11.59 9.63
CA GLY A 64 17.73 -11.02 8.65
C GLY A 64 17.07 -10.07 7.65
N VAL A 65 15.77 -10.25 7.35
CA VAL A 65 15.01 -9.36 6.46
C VAL A 65 14.97 -7.93 6.96
N PHE A 66 15.12 -7.73 8.25
CA PHE A 66 15.21 -6.39 8.86
C PHE A 66 16.45 -5.59 8.39
N GLY A 67 17.47 -6.25 7.85
CA GLY A 67 18.67 -5.56 7.32
C GLY A 67 19.43 -4.75 8.37
N GLY A 68 19.48 -5.23 9.62
CA GLY A 68 20.11 -4.56 10.76
C GLY A 68 19.22 -3.58 11.50
N LYS A 69 18.02 -3.27 10.99
CA LYS A 69 17.05 -2.37 11.65
C LYS A 69 16.25 -3.10 12.73
N SER A 70 15.66 -2.37 13.66
CA SER A 70 14.76 -2.92 14.69
C SER A 70 13.30 -3.02 14.21
N GLN A 71 12.90 -2.24 13.21
CA GLN A 71 11.53 -2.17 12.70
C GLN A 71 11.45 -2.53 11.23
N LEU A 72 10.40 -3.28 10.85
CA LEU A 72 10.21 -3.74 9.48
C LEU A 72 8.76 -3.55 9.06
N ILE A 73 8.57 -2.93 7.91
CA ILE A 73 7.30 -2.89 7.18
C ILE A 73 7.41 -3.85 6.01
N VAL A 74 6.46 -4.74 5.89
CA VAL A 74 6.36 -5.72 4.79
C VAL A 74 5.09 -5.48 4.02
N TYR A 75 5.21 -5.25 2.72
CA TYR A 75 4.09 -5.31 1.79
C TYR A 75 4.07 -6.67 1.12
N ASN A 76 2.99 -7.42 1.32
CA ASN A 76 2.75 -8.69 0.63
C ASN A 76 2.10 -8.38 -0.73
N HIS A 77 2.88 -8.52 -1.80
CA HIS A 77 2.45 -8.31 -3.18
C HIS A 77 1.79 -9.58 -3.72
N MET A 78 0.56 -9.48 -4.23
CA MET A 78 -0.11 -10.60 -4.89
C MET A 78 0.72 -11.14 -6.05
N TRP A 79 0.68 -12.45 -6.23
CA TRP A 79 1.37 -13.12 -7.32
C TRP A 79 0.45 -14.11 -8.04
N PHE A 80 0.41 -13.99 -9.35
CA PHE A 80 -0.34 -14.87 -10.23
C PHE A 80 0.65 -15.63 -11.10
N PRO A 81 0.88 -16.94 -10.83
CA PRO A 81 1.83 -17.75 -11.60
C PRO A 81 1.51 -17.74 -13.09
N GLY A 82 2.55 -17.56 -13.92
CA GLY A 82 2.42 -17.53 -15.37
C GLY A 82 1.98 -16.18 -15.97
N GLU A 83 1.53 -15.23 -15.16
CA GLU A 83 1.15 -13.90 -15.64
C GLU A 83 2.39 -13.02 -15.86
N GLN A 84 2.44 -12.40 -17.04
CA GLN A 84 3.52 -11.46 -17.36
C GLN A 84 3.44 -10.19 -16.53
N TRP A 85 2.23 -9.69 -16.28
CA TRP A 85 1.94 -8.51 -15.48
C TRP A 85 1.15 -8.93 -14.24
N GLN A 86 1.73 -8.61 -13.10
CA GLN A 86 1.14 -8.94 -11.81
C GLN A 86 0.07 -7.92 -11.39
N CYS A 87 -0.57 -8.14 -10.24
CA CYS A 87 -1.66 -7.31 -9.74
C CYS A 87 -1.42 -5.80 -9.96
N PRO A 88 -2.26 -5.10 -10.73
CA PRO A 88 -2.12 -3.67 -11.02
C PRO A 88 -2.15 -2.81 -9.76
N GLY A 89 -3.02 -3.15 -8.79
CA GLY A 89 -3.10 -2.46 -7.50
C GLY A 89 -1.81 -2.57 -6.70
N CYS A 90 -1.23 -3.77 -6.60
CA CYS A 90 0.03 -3.98 -5.89
C CYS A 90 1.21 -3.30 -6.59
N THR A 91 1.26 -3.37 -7.92
CA THR A 91 2.28 -2.70 -8.73
C THR A 91 2.18 -1.19 -8.57
N GLY A 92 0.98 -0.63 -8.72
CA GLY A 92 0.75 0.80 -8.51
C GLY A 92 1.07 1.25 -7.09
N PHE A 93 0.70 0.46 -6.07
CA PHE A 93 1.03 0.76 -4.68
C PHE A 93 2.55 0.81 -4.44
N THR A 94 3.29 -0.22 -4.87
CA THR A 94 4.74 -0.31 -4.61
C THR A 94 5.57 0.65 -5.46
N SER A 95 5.10 1.07 -6.62
CA SER A 95 5.78 2.04 -7.49
C SER A 95 5.76 3.48 -6.96
N GLN A 96 4.91 3.79 -5.99
CA GLN A 96 4.80 5.12 -5.39
C GLN A 96 5.92 5.43 -4.37
N PHE A 97 6.63 4.41 -3.88
CA PHE A 97 7.66 4.58 -2.85
C PHE A 97 9.02 4.81 -3.49
N THR A 98 9.43 6.08 -3.61
CA THR A 98 10.67 6.47 -4.29
C THR A 98 11.81 6.86 -3.35
N ARG A 99 11.50 7.22 -2.08
CA ARG A 99 12.47 7.75 -1.10
C ARG A 99 12.26 7.12 0.26
N LEU A 100 12.50 5.80 0.35
CA LEU A 100 12.31 5.02 1.58
C LEU A 100 13.47 5.15 2.57
N GLU A 101 14.60 5.69 2.15
CA GLU A 101 15.79 5.91 2.99
C GLU A 101 15.52 6.85 4.18
N PHE A 102 14.46 7.67 4.15
CA PHE A 102 14.05 8.44 5.32
C PHE A 102 13.61 7.58 6.51
N LEU A 103 13.20 6.34 6.26
CA LEU A 103 12.88 5.37 7.32
C LEU A 103 14.13 4.98 8.13
N ASP A 104 15.32 5.11 7.57
CA ASP A 104 16.59 4.84 8.26
C ASP A 104 16.75 5.67 9.53
N ASN A 105 16.24 6.91 9.54
CA ASN A 105 16.27 7.80 10.70
C ASN A 105 15.39 7.30 11.86
N TYR A 106 14.48 6.36 11.57
CA TYR A 106 13.56 5.75 12.53
C TYR A 106 13.92 4.28 12.82
N ASP A 107 15.11 3.86 12.41
CA ASP A 107 15.58 2.48 12.53
C ASP A 107 14.58 1.48 11.94
N ALA A 108 14.02 1.83 10.76
CA ALA A 108 12.98 1.10 10.08
C ALA A 108 13.37 0.78 8.63
N ARG A 109 12.81 -0.31 8.11
CA ARG A 109 12.97 -0.75 6.73
C ARG A 109 11.61 -1.11 6.14
N PHE A 110 11.45 -0.88 4.83
CA PHE A 110 10.29 -1.32 4.09
C PHE A 110 10.72 -2.27 2.96
N VAL A 111 10.09 -3.43 2.88
CA VAL A 111 10.38 -4.45 1.86
C VAL A 111 9.10 -4.96 1.20
N VAL A 112 9.23 -5.53 0.02
CA VAL A 112 8.18 -6.27 -0.67
C VAL A 112 8.42 -7.77 -0.48
N VAL A 113 7.36 -8.50 -0.18
CA VAL A 113 7.37 -9.95 -0.11
C VAL A 113 6.30 -10.48 -1.07
N THR A 114 6.59 -11.55 -1.79
CA THR A 114 5.63 -12.17 -2.70
C THR A 114 5.68 -13.68 -2.59
N GLN A 115 4.64 -14.36 -3.06
CA GLN A 115 4.59 -15.81 -3.14
C GLN A 115 5.11 -16.38 -4.47
N GLY A 116 5.49 -15.50 -5.39
CA GLY A 116 6.18 -15.92 -6.62
C GLY A 116 7.60 -16.40 -6.36
N PRO A 117 8.17 -17.26 -7.24
CA PRO A 117 9.58 -17.60 -7.19
C PRO A 117 10.47 -16.36 -7.20
N ILE A 118 11.60 -16.41 -6.48
CA ILE A 118 12.45 -15.22 -6.32
C ILE A 118 12.99 -14.69 -7.65
N GLU A 119 13.34 -15.56 -8.56
CA GLU A 119 13.88 -15.20 -9.88
C GLU A 119 12.83 -14.43 -10.70
N GLU A 120 11.57 -14.89 -10.68
CA GLU A 120 10.46 -14.22 -11.36
C GLU A 120 10.14 -12.88 -10.70
N ALA A 121 10.14 -12.84 -9.36
CA ALA A 121 9.92 -11.62 -8.59
C ALA A 121 10.98 -10.56 -8.88
N LEU A 122 12.25 -10.93 -8.96
CA LEU A 122 13.34 -10.03 -9.31
C LEU A 122 13.30 -9.59 -10.78
N ALA A 123 12.86 -10.46 -11.69
CA ALA A 123 12.64 -10.10 -13.09
C ALA A 123 11.50 -9.07 -13.21
N TYR A 124 10.40 -9.27 -12.46
CA TYR A 124 9.29 -8.34 -12.40
C TYR A 124 9.68 -6.99 -11.78
N LYS A 125 10.41 -7.02 -10.66
CA LYS A 125 11.01 -5.83 -10.04
C LYS A 125 11.80 -4.99 -11.06
N ARG A 126 12.69 -5.63 -11.84
CA ARG A 126 13.47 -4.94 -12.87
C ARG A 126 12.59 -4.37 -13.99
N ARG A 127 11.60 -5.13 -14.45
CA ARG A 127 10.66 -4.72 -15.50
C ARG A 127 9.88 -3.46 -15.10
N THR A 128 9.46 -3.37 -13.84
CA THR A 128 8.69 -2.23 -13.32
C THR A 128 9.57 -1.10 -12.77
N GLY A 129 10.90 -1.20 -12.86
CA GLY A 129 11.81 -0.21 -12.29
C GLY A 129 11.67 -0.03 -10.78
N ASN A 130 11.14 -1.04 -10.07
CA ASN A 130 10.91 -0.96 -8.63
C ASN A 130 12.23 -1.04 -7.86
N ASN A 131 12.51 -0.07 -7.00
CA ASN A 131 13.77 0.05 -6.25
C ASN A 131 13.75 -0.62 -4.87
N MET A 132 12.61 -1.15 -4.43
CA MET A 132 12.49 -1.79 -3.12
C MET A 132 13.23 -3.13 -3.09
N THR A 133 13.57 -3.60 -1.90
CA THR A 133 14.08 -4.98 -1.73
C THR A 133 12.92 -5.96 -1.74
N TRP A 134 13.05 -7.02 -2.53
CA TRP A 134 12.04 -8.06 -2.68
C TRP A 134 12.53 -9.40 -2.11
N TYR A 135 11.59 -10.12 -1.51
CA TYR A 135 11.78 -11.49 -1.01
C TYR A 135 10.63 -12.38 -1.49
N SER A 136 10.90 -13.68 -1.59
CA SER A 136 9.90 -14.69 -1.91
C SER A 136 9.56 -15.53 -0.69
N THR A 137 8.29 -15.89 -0.58
CA THR A 137 7.76 -16.86 0.36
C THR A 137 7.16 -18.09 -0.33
N ALA A 138 7.55 -18.36 -1.60
CA ALA A 138 7.05 -19.50 -2.36
C ALA A 138 7.23 -20.83 -1.61
N ASN A 139 8.31 -20.96 -0.83
CA ASN A 139 8.65 -22.14 -0.04
C ASN A 139 8.48 -21.93 1.47
N SER A 140 7.69 -20.94 1.89
CA SER A 140 7.52 -20.59 3.30
C SER A 140 6.03 -20.33 3.61
N PRO A 141 5.52 -20.77 4.75
CA PRO A 141 4.14 -20.44 5.16
C PRO A 141 3.94 -18.98 5.56
N PHE A 142 5.01 -18.19 5.63
CA PHE A 142 4.97 -16.79 6.09
C PHE A 142 3.85 -15.99 5.43
N GLY A 143 3.73 -16.03 4.09
CA GLY A 143 2.70 -15.25 3.38
C GLY A 143 1.29 -15.55 3.87
N SER A 144 0.94 -16.82 3.99
CA SER A 144 -0.37 -17.26 4.49
C SER A 144 -0.59 -16.87 5.96
N ASP A 145 0.42 -17.06 6.80
CA ASP A 145 0.34 -16.81 8.26
C ASP A 145 0.20 -15.31 8.58
N VAL A 146 0.64 -14.43 7.67
CA VAL A 146 0.51 -12.98 7.84
C VAL A 146 -0.68 -12.37 7.06
N GLY A 147 -1.57 -13.22 6.52
CA GLY A 147 -2.82 -12.78 5.90
C GLY A 147 -2.71 -12.49 4.40
N ALA A 148 -1.69 -13.02 3.74
CA ALA A 148 -1.50 -12.92 2.29
C ALA A 148 -1.36 -14.34 1.68
N PRO A 149 -2.44 -15.14 1.63
CA PRO A 149 -2.40 -16.48 1.06
C PRO A 149 -2.15 -16.45 -0.47
N PRO A 150 -1.72 -17.59 -1.06
CA PRO A 150 -1.56 -17.72 -2.51
C PRO A 150 -2.83 -17.33 -3.29
N GLY A 151 -2.63 -16.77 -4.49
CA GLY A 151 -3.71 -16.56 -5.44
C GLY A 151 -4.58 -15.31 -5.19
N GLY A 152 -4.16 -14.35 -4.36
CA GLY A 152 -4.90 -13.11 -4.23
C GLY A 152 -4.80 -12.38 -2.89
N GLY A 153 -4.00 -12.88 -1.98
CA GLY A 153 -3.77 -12.22 -0.70
C GLY A 153 -2.75 -11.08 -0.80
N PHE A 154 -3.11 -9.90 -0.31
CA PHE A 154 -2.17 -8.80 -0.09
C PHE A 154 -2.39 -8.21 1.30
N ALA A 155 -1.33 -7.72 1.90
CA ALA A 155 -1.39 -7.08 3.20
C ALA A 155 -0.17 -6.18 3.42
N VAL A 156 -0.32 -5.20 4.31
CA VAL A 156 0.80 -4.53 4.96
C VAL A 156 0.93 -5.07 6.36
N ASN A 157 2.10 -5.52 6.71
CA ASN A 157 2.44 -6.04 8.02
C ASN A 157 3.59 -5.25 8.63
N VAL A 158 3.55 -5.03 9.93
CA VAL A 158 4.61 -4.32 10.67
C VAL A 158 5.15 -5.22 11.75
N PHE A 159 6.48 -5.24 11.86
CA PHE A 159 7.19 -6.08 12.80
C PHE A 159 8.21 -5.28 13.60
N LEU A 160 8.47 -5.75 14.79
CA LEU A 160 9.57 -5.32 15.68
C LEU A 160 10.52 -6.51 15.86
N ARG A 161 11.83 -6.24 15.95
CA ARG A 161 12.85 -7.24 16.23
C ARG A 161 13.49 -6.99 17.59
N ASP A 162 13.60 -8.07 18.37
CA ASP A 162 14.43 -8.11 19.58
C ASP A 162 15.40 -9.30 19.46
N GLY A 163 16.68 -9.00 19.37
CA GLY A 163 17.71 -10.00 19.03
C GLY A 163 17.38 -10.68 17.70
N ASP A 164 17.26 -12.00 17.71
CA ASP A 164 16.89 -12.84 16.57
C ASP A 164 15.39 -13.15 16.49
N THR A 165 14.58 -12.57 17.35
CA THR A 165 13.15 -12.80 17.39
C THR A 165 12.39 -11.65 16.75
N ALA A 166 11.50 -11.98 15.80
CA ALA A 166 10.57 -11.03 15.19
C ALA A 166 9.20 -11.11 15.88
N TYR A 167 8.56 -9.98 16.05
CA TYR A 167 7.22 -9.85 16.61
C TYR A 167 6.35 -9.05 15.64
N ARG A 168 5.14 -9.55 15.31
CA ARG A 168 4.14 -8.80 14.55
C ARG A 168 3.46 -7.80 15.47
N THR A 169 3.47 -6.53 15.09
CA THR A 169 2.91 -5.43 15.88
C THR A 169 1.61 -4.90 15.32
N TRP A 170 1.42 -4.99 13.99
CA TRP A 170 0.23 -4.48 13.33
C TRP A 170 0.12 -5.03 11.92
N HIS A 171 -1.11 -5.03 11.38
CA HIS A 171 -1.34 -5.30 9.96
C HIS A 171 -2.62 -4.63 9.44
N THR A 172 -2.71 -4.51 8.12
CA THR A 172 -3.92 -4.11 7.40
C THR A 172 -3.94 -4.73 6.01
N ASN A 173 -5.13 -4.80 5.43
CA ASN A 173 -5.36 -5.19 4.03
C ASN A 173 -6.56 -4.42 3.46
N GLY A 174 -6.98 -4.74 2.22
CA GLY A 174 -8.11 -4.10 1.57
C GLY A 174 -7.99 -2.57 1.62
N ARG A 175 -9.10 -1.91 1.89
CA ARG A 175 -9.14 -0.44 1.97
C ARG A 175 -8.23 0.19 3.04
N GLY A 176 -7.82 -0.57 4.04
CA GLY A 176 -6.87 -0.10 5.03
C GLY A 176 -5.47 0.23 4.46
N THR A 177 -5.13 -0.29 3.27
CA THR A 177 -3.89 0.04 2.58
C THR A 177 -3.97 1.34 1.76
N GLU A 178 -5.17 1.79 1.39
CA GLU A 178 -5.37 2.98 0.55
C GLU A 178 -4.79 4.25 1.19
N GLN A 179 -4.91 4.37 2.51
CA GLN A 179 -4.38 5.51 3.28
C GLN A 179 -2.84 5.57 3.31
N LEU A 180 -2.17 4.47 2.92
CA LEU A 180 -0.71 4.38 2.87
C LEU A 180 -0.16 4.73 1.47
N SER A 181 -1.02 4.98 0.49
CA SER A 181 -0.66 5.38 -0.86
C SER A 181 -0.92 6.87 -1.08
N TYR A 182 -0.24 7.48 -2.04
CA TYR A 182 -0.52 8.89 -2.42
C TYR A 182 -1.76 9.01 -3.31
N THR A 183 -2.04 8.01 -4.12
CA THR A 183 -3.05 8.09 -5.19
C THR A 183 -4.44 8.33 -4.63
N PHE A 184 -4.89 7.52 -3.67
CA PHE A 184 -6.24 7.66 -3.12
C PHE A 184 -6.44 8.96 -2.35
N PRO A 185 -5.55 9.37 -1.44
CA PRO A 185 -5.64 10.68 -0.80
C PRO A 185 -5.65 11.86 -1.77
N LEU A 186 -4.88 11.80 -2.86
CA LEU A 186 -4.90 12.86 -3.89
C LEU A 186 -6.20 12.87 -4.68
N ILE A 187 -6.75 11.71 -5.04
CA ILE A 187 -8.04 11.61 -5.74
C ILE A 187 -9.16 12.15 -4.84
N ASP A 188 -9.12 11.87 -3.54
CA ASP A 188 -10.12 12.34 -2.56
C ASP A 188 -10.11 13.88 -2.40
N LEU A 189 -9.06 14.59 -2.84
CA LEU A 189 -9.03 16.07 -2.91
C LEU A 189 -9.70 16.63 -4.18
N LEU A 190 -9.94 15.79 -5.19
CA LEU A 190 -10.55 16.25 -6.44
C LEU A 190 -12.04 16.52 -6.25
N PRO A 191 -12.63 17.47 -7.03
CA PRO A 191 -14.05 17.82 -6.90
C PRO A 191 -15.02 16.61 -7.01
N TYR A 192 -14.71 15.65 -7.85
CA TYR A 192 -15.55 14.45 -8.05
C TYR A 192 -15.05 13.24 -7.23
N GLY A 193 -13.95 13.35 -6.48
CA GLY A 193 -13.38 12.25 -5.71
C GLY A 193 -13.05 11.02 -6.57
N ARG A 194 -13.20 9.85 -6.02
CA ARG A 194 -12.93 8.56 -6.70
C ARG A 194 -13.98 8.18 -7.72
N GLN A 195 -15.13 8.82 -7.70
CA GLN A 195 -16.28 8.56 -8.58
C GLN A 195 -16.79 7.11 -8.44
N GLU A 196 -16.81 6.60 -7.23
CA GLU A 196 -17.25 5.23 -6.91
C GLU A 196 -18.63 5.25 -6.26
N GLU A 197 -19.45 4.21 -6.53
CA GLU A 197 -20.86 4.13 -6.12
C GLU A 197 -21.08 4.20 -4.60
N TRP A 198 -20.09 3.84 -3.79
CA TRP A 198 -20.16 3.91 -2.33
C TRP A 198 -19.92 5.32 -1.77
N GLN A 199 -19.39 6.25 -2.57
CA GLN A 199 -19.15 7.63 -2.13
C GLN A 199 -20.46 8.40 -2.03
N ASP A 200 -20.57 9.21 -0.97
CA ASP A 200 -21.64 10.21 -0.83
C ASP A 200 -21.39 11.36 -1.82
N SER A 201 -21.99 11.25 -3.00
CA SER A 201 -21.83 12.21 -4.09
C SER A 201 -23.16 12.88 -4.41
N PRO A 202 -23.18 14.19 -4.73
CA PRO A 202 -24.38 14.86 -5.18
C PRO A 202 -24.99 14.22 -6.43
N GLU A 203 -26.30 14.36 -6.57
CA GLU A 203 -27.04 13.84 -7.73
C GLU A 203 -26.45 14.39 -9.05
N GLY A 204 -26.30 13.52 -10.05
CA GLY A 204 -25.76 13.85 -11.37
C GLY A 204 -24.24 13.86 -11.46
N TRP A 205 -23.54 13.60 -10.36
CA TRP A 205 -22.09 13.44 -10.39
C TRP A 205 -21.69 12.03 -10.91
N PRO A 206 -20.51 11.90 -11.54
CA PRO A 206 -20.09 10.62 -12.09
C PRO A 206 -19.86 9.60 -10.97
N GLN A 207 -20.42 8.41 -11.13
CA GLN A 207 -20.20 7.25 -10.26
C GLN A 207 -20.00 5.99 -11.10
N SER A 208 -19.23 5.06 -10.60
CA SER A 208 -18.89 3.79 -11.25
C SER A 208 -18.59 2.71 -10.21
N PRO A 209 -18.60 1.43 -10.55
CA PRO A 209 -18.22 0.38 -9.63
C PRO A 209 -16.85 0.60 -9.00
N THR A 210 -16.69 0.16 -7.75
CA THR A 210 -15.44 0.30 -6.98
C THR A 210 -14.25 -0.24 -7.77
N TYR A 211 -13.17 0.53 -7.83
CA TYR A 211 -11.94 0.27 -8.57
C TYR A 211 -12.07 0.14 -10.10
N SER A 212 -13.25 0.37 -10.69
CA SER A 212 -13.44 0.27 -12.16
C SER A 212 -12.61 1.29 -12.96
N ARG A 213 -12.14 2.35 -12.31
CA ARG A 213 -11.25 3.37 -12.89
C ARG A 213 -9.78 3.15 -12.55
N TRP A 214 -9.47 2.10 -11.81
CA TRP A 214 -8.07 1.76 -11.51
C TRP A 214 -7.39 1.17 -12.75
N ALA A 215 -6.06 1.33 -12.79
CA ALA A 215 -5.27 0.79 -13.90
C ALA A 215 -5.48 -0.73 -14.07
N SER A 216 -5.69 -1.17 -15.28
CA SER A 216 -5.69 -2.57 -15.69
C SER A 216 -4.26 -3.11 -15.84
N SER A 217 -4.13 -4.42 -16.03
CA SER A 217 -2.82 -5.01 -16.39
C SER A 217 -2.27 -4.48 -17.71
N GLU A 218 -3.14 -4.12 -18.66
CA GLU A 218 -2.76 -3.51 -19.94
C GLU A 218 -2.24 -2.09 -19.75
N ASP A 219 -2.87 -1.30 -18.88
CA ASP A 219 -2.40 0.05 -18.55
C ASP A 219 -1.01 -0.01 -17.86
N ILE A 220 -0.82 -0.94 -16.93
CA ILE A 220 0.48 -1.18 -16.31
C ILE A 220 1.51 -1.58 -17.37
N ALA A 221 1.16 -2.50 -18.27
CA ALA A 221 2.04 -2.90 -19.36
C ALA A 221 2.44 -1.71 -20.26
N ALA A 222 1.52 -0.80 -20.52
CA ALA A 222 1.77 0.39 -21.33
C ALA A 222 2.73 1.36 -20.64
N LEU A 223 2.60 1.55 -19.31
CA LEU A 223 3.49 2.44 -18.53
C LEU A 223 4.96 2.00 -18.53
N TYR A 224 5.22 0.70 -18.67
CA TYR A 224 6.58 0.13 -18.55
C TYR A 224 7.13 -0.39 -19.90
N ARG A 225 6.54 0.01 -21.03
CA ARG A 225 7.11 -0.29 -22.36
C ARG A 225 8.35 0.59 -22.60
N PRO A 226 9.42 0.05 -23.20
CA PRO A 226 10.66 0.80 -23.44
C PRO A 226 10.50 2.03 -24.34
N ASP A 227 9.42 2.08 -25.14
CA ASP A 227 9.16 3.09 -26.17
C ASP A 227 7.98 4.02 -25.81
N ALA A 228 7.56 4.08 -24.54
CA ALA A 228 6.48 4.92 -24.07
C ALA A 228 6.98 6.28 -23.56
#